data_cf239a0186c9b48a15c78e1c444a64de
#
_entry.id   cf239a0186c9b48a15c78e1c444a64de
#
_cell.length_a   1.000
_cell.length_b   1.000
_cell.length_c   1.000
_cell.angle_alpha   90.00
_cell.angle_beta   90.00
_cell.angle_gamma   90.00
#
_symmetry.space_group_name_H-M   'P 1'
#
loop_
_entity.id
_entity.type
_entity.pdbx_description
1 polymer ?
#
loop_
_entity_poly.entity_id
_entity_poly.type
_entity_poly.pdbx_seq_one_letter_code
_entity_poly.pdbx_strand_id
1 'polypeptide(L)'
;MENSNSRERIIAAAKHELHEVGILGLRVQDVAKRANTSVSLIYKHFEDRDGLLAQVLGDMHDERIDMWEQLFSHALSDSTPRGEFTVEDLLLKLPTPNSIHFQTLGMDRAQTLAALSNNPKLRARIEQTTQRLFALTLKVVANADKSAEPNTSNHRVVALMVSSLNLIFINNDLLGDHRITDAEYTSFLKAFFNSLQK
;
A
#
# COMPACT_ATOMS: atom_id res chain seq x y z
N MET A 1 25.78 13.89 -12.98
CA MET A 1 25.98 12.68 -12.17
C MET A 1 25.94 12.95 -10.66
N GLU A 2 26.61 13.99 -10.15
CA GLU A 2 26.67 14.30 -8.69
C GLU A 2 25.32 14.66 -8.06
N ASN A 3 24.44 15.31 -8.82
CA ASN A 3 23.11 15.78 -8.36
C ASN A 3 22.08 14.63 -8.21
N SER A 4 22.16 13.59 -9.05
CA SER A 4 21.31 12.38 -8.94
C SER A 4 21.67 11.58 -7.69
N ASN A 5 22.95 11.38 -7.42
CA ASN A 5 23.44 10.68 -6.24
C ASN A 5 23.02 11.37 -4.92
N SER A 6 23.03 12.72 -4.87
CA SER A 6 22.61 13.46 -3.68
C SER A 6 21.11 13.30 -3.40
N ARG A 7 20.25 13.34 -4.44
CA ARG A 7 18.81 13.16 -4.30
C ARG A 7 18.46 11.75 -3.79
N GLU A 8 19.10 10.74 -4.33
CA GLU A 8 18.88 9.33 -3.91
C GLU A 8 19.32 9.10 -2.47
N ARG A 9 20.48 9.66 -2.04
CA ARG A 9 20.92 9.58 -0.64
C ARG A 9 19.94 10.25 0.31
N ILE A 10 19.35 11.39 -0.06
CA ILE A 10 18.37 12.09 0.76
C ILE A 10 17.11 11.24 0.88
N ILE A 11 16.61 10.65 -0.22
CA ILE A 11 15.45 9.76 -0.21
C ILE A 11 15.69 8.55 0.71
N ALA A 12 16.84 7.88 0.58
CA ALA A 12 17.20 6.74 1.41
C ALA A 12 17.28 7.12 2.90
N ALA A 13 17.89 8.25 3.22
CA ALA A 13 17.95 8.76 4.59
C ALA A 13 16.57 9.11 5.15
N ALA A 14 15.70 9.71 4.34
CA ALA A 14 14.35 10.05 4.77
C ALA A 14 13.46 8.79 4.96
N LYS A 15 13.60 7.76 4.12
CA LYS A 15 12.94 6.46 4.33
C LYS A 15 13.35 5.84 5.66
N HIS A 16 14.64 5.89 5.98
CA HIS A 16 15.16 5.35 7.25
C HIS A 16 14.59 6.13 8.45
N GLU A 17 14.61 7.47 8.39
CA GLU A 17 14.05 8.31 9.46
C GLU A 17 12.54 8.06 9.62
N LEU A 18 11.78 7.91 8.52
CA LEU A 18 10.36 7.57 8.58
C LEU A 18 10.12 6.24 9.29
N HIS A 19 10.98 5.26 9.06
CA HIS A 19 10.88 3.95 9.72
C HIS A 19 11.17 4.04 11.22
N GLU A 20 12.14 4.86 11.62
CA GLU A 20 12.57 5.00 13.03
C GLU A 20 11.58 5.84 13.86
N VAL A 21 11.14 6.98 13.34
CA VAL A 21 10.41 7.98 14.12
C VAL A 21 9.02 8.32 13.57
N GLY A 22 8.62 7.72 12.46
CA GLY A 22 7.35 7.98 11.76
C GLY A 22 7.26 9.36 11.13
N ILE A 23 6.10 9.63 10.49
CA ILE A 23 5.86 10.89 9.76
C ILE A 23 5.90 12.10 10.69
N LEU A 24 5.34 11.97 11.88
CA LEU A 24 5.26 13.07 12.85
C LEU A 24 6.62 13.41 13.48
N GLY A 25 7.48 12.40 13.65
CA GLY A 25 8.81 12.55 14.23
C GLY A 25 9.88 13.03 13.25
N LEU A 26 9.64 12.91 11.92
CA LEU A 26 10.64 13.23 10.92
C LEU A 26 11.03 14.70 10.93
N ARG A 27 12.33 14.95 11.13
CA ARG A 27 12.96 16.28 11.06
C ARG A 27 13.93 16.35 9.89
N VAL A 28 13.83 17.40 9.08
CA VAL A 28 14.71 17.60 7.92
C VAL A 28 16.18 17.68 8.30
N GLN A 29 16.50 18.21 9.51
CA GLN A 29 17.86 18.26 10.04
C GLN A 29 18.47 16.85 10.24
N ASP A 30 17.67 15.90 10.74
CA ASP A 30 18.12 14.53 10.97
C ASP A 30 18.33 13.79 9.64
N VAL A 31 17.44 14.01 8.68
CA VAL A 31 17.64 13.54 7.30
C VAL A 31 18.91 14.11 6.69
N ALA A 32 19.16 15.41 6.84
CA ALA A 32 20.36 16.07 6.31
C ALA A 32 21.63 15.47 6.91
N LYS A 33 21.66 15.28 8.24
CA LYS A 33 22.76 14.64 8.95
C LYS A 33 23.03 13.22 8.46
N ARG A 34 21.99 12.41 8.34
CA ARG A 34 22.09 11.01 7.86
C ARG A 34 22.52 10.92 6.40
N ALA A 35 22.02 11.80 5.54
CA ALA A 35 22.39 11.86 4.13
C ALA A 35 23.79 12.47 3.88
N ASN A 36 24.46 12.96 4.94
CA ASN A 36 25.70 13.74 4.84
C ASN A 36 25.56 14.90 3.85
N THR A 37 24.55 15.76 4.09
CA THR A 37 24.22 16.90 3.23
C THR A 37 23.72 18.09 4.05
N SER A 38 23.42 19.20 3.39
CA SER A 38 22.82 20.37 4.05
C SER A 38 21.29 20.39 3.89
N VAL A 39 20.60 21.01 4.86
CA VAL A 39 19.15 21.28 4.78
C VAL A 39 18.81 22.10 3.54
N SER A 40 19.66 23.07 3.17
CA SER A 40 19.50 23.89 1.97
C SER A 40 19.49 23.05 0.69
N LEU A 41 20.33 22.00 0.61
CA LEU A 41 20.35 21.11 -0.54
C LEU A 41 19.09 20.22 -0.59
N ILE A 42 18.57 19.79 0.57
CA ILE A 42 17.29 19.08 0.63
C ILE A 42 16.17 19.97 0.06
N TYR A 43 16.07 21.22 0.52
CA TYR A 43 15.03 22.13 0.03
C TYR A 43 15.22 22.50 -1.46
N LYS A 44 16.44 22.51 -1.97
CA LYS A 44 16.69 22.66 -3.41
C LYS A 44 16.10 21.52 -4.24
N HIS A 45 16.11 20.29 -3.70
CA HIS A 45 15.58 19.11 -4.40
C HIS A 45 14.07 18.91 -4.21
N PHE A 46 13.52 19.29 -3.05
CA PHE A 46 12.18 18.92 -2.65
C PHE A 46 11.31 20.13 -2.27
N GLU A 47 11.83 21.35 -2.41
CA GLU A 47 11.24 22.65 -2.08
C GLU A 47 11.06 22.85 -0.56
N ASP A 48 10.36 21.93 0.11
CA ASP A 48 10.05 22.00 1.54
C ASP A 48 9.98 20.58 2.15
N ARG A 49 9.65 20.51 3.44
CA ARG A 49 9.44 19.24 4.15
C ARG A 49 8.29 18.43 3.53
N ASP A 50 7.24 19.10 3.10
CA ASP A 50 6.05 18.45 2.54
C ASP A 50 6.32 17.85 1.18
N GLY A 51 7.14 18.51 0.37
CA GLY A 51 7.63 17.97 -0.90
C GLY A 51 8.53 16.74 -0.70
N LEU A 52 9.40 16.76 0.32
CA LEU A 52 10.20 15.58 0.70
C LEU A 52 9.31 14.42 1.12
N LEU A 53 8.32 14.67 1.99
CA LEU A 53 7.37 13.64 2.43
C LEU A 53 6.54 13.09 1.26
N ALA A 54 6.05 13.95 0.38
CA ALA A 54 5.28 13.55 -0.80
C ALA A 54 6.09 12.61 -1.71
N GLN A 55 7.37 12.94 -1.93
CA GLN A 55 8.26 12.08 -2.72
C GLN A 55 8.49 10.73 -2.03
N VAL A 56 8.92 10.74 -0.78
CA VAL A 56 9.36 9.52 -0.10
C VAL A 56 8.20 8.57 0.19
N LEU A 57 7.08 9.08 0.69
CA LEU A 57 5.88 8.27 0.94
C LEU A 57 5.25 7.78 -0.35
N GLY A 58 5.27 8.61 -1.41
CA GLY A 58 4.84 8.20 -2.73
C GLY A 58 5.67 7.04 -3.29
N ASP A 59 6.99 7.13 -3.21
CA ASP A 59 7.90 6.08 -3.67
C ASP A 59 7.71 4.77 -2.87
N MET A 60 7.56 4.85 -1.55
CA MET A 60 7.25 3.68 -0.72
C MET A 60 5.89 3.05 -1.08
N HIS A 61 4.92 3.87 -1.51
CA HIS A 61 3.62 3.39 -1.99
C HIS A 61 3.74 2.68 -3.34
N ASP A 62 4.49 3.24 -4.28
CA ASP A 62 4.72 2.64 -5.60
C ASP A 62 5.47 1.31 -5.46
N GLU A 63 6.53 1.24 -4.67
CA GLU A 63 7.26 0.00 -4.40
C GLU A 63 6.35 -1.13 -3.91
N ARG A 64 5.36 -0.80 -3.07
CA ARG A 64 4.34 -1.78 -2.64
C ARG A 64 3.42 -2.22 -3.77
N ILE A 65 3.00 -1.28 -4.60
CA ILE A 65 2.13 -1.62 -5.75
C ILE A 65 2.89 -2.48 -6.75
N ASP A 66 4.16 -2.19 -7.01
CA ASP A 66 5.02 -2.99 -7.87
C ASP A 66 5.17 -4.42 -7.33
N MET A 67 5.30 -4.57 -6.02
CA MET A 67 5.32 -5.88 -5.37
C MET A 67 3.98 -6.62 -5.54
N TRP A 68 2.84 -5.93 -5.42
CA TRP A 68 1.53 -6.50 -5.69
C TRP A 68 1.36 -6.90 -7.16
N GLU A 69 1.81 -6.08 -8.10
CA GLU A 69 1.81 -6.43 -9.52
C GLU A 69 2.61 -7.71 -9.80
N GLN A 70 3.79 -7.84 -9.20
CA GLN A 70 4.59 -9.06 -9.32
C GLN A 70 3.88 -10.28 -8.71
N LEU A 71 3.30 -10.13 -7.51
CA LEU A 71 2.59 -11.20 -6.82
C LEU A 71 1.38 -11.72 -7.63
N PHE A 72 0.70 -10.82 -8.32
CA PHE A 72 -0.47 -11.15 -9.14
C PHE A 72 -0.17 -11.17 -10.64
N SER A 73 1.09 -11.21 -11.05
CA SER A 73 1.49 -11.15 -12.46
C SER A 73 0.77 -12.18 -13.35
N HIS A 74 0.59 -13.40 -12.85
CA HIS A 74 -0.17 -14.45 -13.56
C HIS A 74 -1.64 -14.04 -13.72
N ALA A 75 -2.32 -13.63 -12.65
CA ALA A 75 -3.72 -13.20 -12.70
C ALA A 75 -3.96 -11.92 -13.53
N LEU A 76 -2.91 -11.12 -13.74
CA LEU A 76 -2.97 -9.87 -14.51
C LEU A 76 -2.63 -10.08 -15.98
N SER A 77 -2.10 -11.26 -16.36
CA SER A 77 -1.77 -11.57 -17.74
C SER A 77 -3.02 -11.66 -18.61
N ASP A 78 -3.01 -10.98 -19.76
CA ASP A 78 -4.11 -11.05 -20.73
C ASP A 78 -4.18 -12.43 -21.42
N SER A 79 -3.13 -13.26 -21.30
CA SER A 79 -3.09 -14.63 -21.79
C SER A 79 -3.67 -15.66 -20.82
N THR A 80 -3.92 -15.27 -19.55
CA THR A 80 -4.50 -16.17 -18.56
C THR A 80 -6.01 -16.29 -18.78
N PRO A 81 -6.55 -17.48 -19.03
CA PRO A 81 -7.98 -17.69 -19.18
C PRO A 81 -8.74 -17.26 -17.93
N ARG A 82 -9.92 -16.70 -18.10
CA ARG A 82 -10.79 -16.34 -16.98
C ARG A 82 -11.11 -17.57 -16.12
N GLY A 83 -10.92 -17.39 -14.81
CA GLY A 83 -11.17 -18.44 -13.82
C GLY A 83 -10.08 -19.51 -13.74
N GLU A 84 -8.96 -19.37 -14.44
CA GLU A 84 -7.75 -20.15 -14.16
C GLU A 84 -7.15 -19.68 -12.83
N PHE A 85 -7.10 -18.36 -12.60
CA PHE A 85 -6.83 -17.79 -11.28
C PHE A 85 -8.14 -17.73 -10.48
N THR A 86 -8.20 -18.47 -9.38
CA THR A 86 -9.43 -18.62 -8.60
C THR A 86 -9.48 -17.67 -7.41
N VAL A 87 -10.66 -17.53 -6.81
CA VAL A 87 -10.83 -16.82 -5.53
C VAL A 87 -9.97 -17.44 -4.44
N GLU A 88 -9.78 -18.75 -4.44
CA GLU A 88 -8.91 -19.42 -3.46
C GLU A 88 -7.45 -19.02 -3.64
N ASP A 89 -6.97 -18.92 -4.88
CA ASP A 89 -5.62 -18.42 -5.18
C ASP A 89 -5.44 -16.97 -4.74
N LEU A 90 -6.47 -16.13 -4.92
CA LEU A 90 -6.48 -14.76 -4.40
C LEU A 90 -6.33 -14.74 -2.88
N LEU A 91 -7.14 -15.52 -2.17
CA LEU A 91 -7.14 -15.58 -0.71
C LEU A 91 -5.82 -16.05 -0.12
N LEU A 92 -5.16 -17.03 -0.76
CA LEU A 92 -3.85 -17.52 -0.35
C LEU A 92 -2.73 -16.47 -0.48
N LYS A 93 -2.94 -15.47 -1.32
CA LYS A 93 -1.98 -14.37 -1.56
C LYS A 93 -2.30 -13.11 -0.75
N LEU A 94 -3.50 -13.00 -0.18
CA LEU A 94 -3.85 -11.86 0.67
C LEU A 94 -3.14 -11.96 2.02
N PRO A 95 -2.76 -10.81 2.58
CA PRO A 95 -2.18 -10.78 3.91
C PRO A 95 -3.20 -11.22 4.96
N THR A 96 -2.70 -11.80 6.04
CA THR A 96 -3.50 -12.16 7.23
C THR A 96 -3.30 -11.13 8.35
N PRO A 97 -4.28 -11.00 9.27
CA PRO A 97 -4.24 -9.98 10.33
C PRO A 97 -3.00 -10.03 11.22
N ASN A 98 -2.42 -11.22 11.42
CA ASN A 98 -1.28 -11.42 12.31
C ASN A 98 0.07 -11.53 11.58
N SER A 99 0.10 -11.27 10.27
CA SER A 99 1.36 -11.26 9.54
C SER A 99 2.20 -10.04 9.94
N ILE A 100 3.40 -10.27 10.45
CA ILE A 100 4.34 -9.26 10.98
C ILE A 100 4.59 -8.12 9.96
N HIS A 101 4.66 -8.47 8.69
CA HIS A 101 4.90 -7.50 7.61
C HIS A 101 3.79 -6.45 7.48
N PHE A 102 2.57 -6.76 7.89
CA PHE A 102 1.41 -5.85 7.74
C PHE A 102 1.10 -5.01 8.98
N GLN A 103 1.55 -5.39 10.15
CA GLN A 103 1.39 -4.58 11.36
C GLN A 103 2.12 -3.24 11.22
N THR A 104 3.38 -3.29 10.80
CA THR A 104 4.19 -2.07 10.55
C THR A 104 3.60 -1.24 9.40
N LEU A 105 3.24 -1.89 8.29
CA LEU A 105 2.68 -1.23 7.10
C LEU A 105 1.31 -0.57 7.37
N GLY A 106 0.52 -1.14 8.26
CA GLY A 106 -0.78 -0.59 8.64
C GLY A 106 -0.63 0.77 9.33
N MET A 107 0.25 0.88 10.31
CA MET A 107 0.49 2.12 11.05
C MET A 107 1.06 3.21 10.14
N ASP A 108 2.02 2.90 9.27
CA ASP A 108 2.58 3.82 8.28
C ASP A 108 1.48 4.35 7.34
N ARG A 109 0.54 3.48 6.94
CA ARG A 109 -0.60 3.89 6.10
C ARG A 109 -1.56 4.81 6.85
N ALA A 110 -1.87 4.54 8.10
CA ALA A 110 -2.71 5.41 8.92
C ALA A 110 -2.09 6.80 9.09
N GLN A 111 -0.80 6.87 9.39
CA GLN A 111 -0.07 8.14 9.47
C GLN A 111 -0.04 8.87 8.13
N THR A 112 0.18 8.17 7.02
CA THR A 112 0.14 8.73 5.67
C THR A 112 -1.24 9.33 5.39
N LEU A 113 -2.33 8.60 5.65
CA LEU A 113 -3.69 9.10 5.45
C LEU A 113 -4.01 10.32 6.32
N ALA A 114 -3.56 10.33 7.57
CA ALA A 114 -3.72 11.49 8.44
C ALA A 114 -2.96 12.73 7.90
N ALA A 115 -1.80 12.54 7.30
CA ALA A 115 -1.01 13.62 6.72
C ALA A 115 -1.62 14.22 5.43
N LEU A 116 -2.51 13.48 4.72
CA LEU A 116 -3.12 13.96 3.47
C LEU A 116 -3.96 15.23 3.65
N SER A 117 -4.54 15.44 4.83
CA SER A 117 -5.39 16.62 5.10
C SER A 117 -4.64 17.92 5.02
N ASN A 118 -3.36 17.92 5.38
CA ASN A 118 -2.52 19.10 5.53
C ASN A 118 -1.37 19.16 4.49
N ASN A 119 -1.27 18.20 3.58
CA ASN A 119 -0.22 18.14 2.56
C ASN A 119 -0.82 17.87 1.17
N PRO A 120 -1.13 18.92 0.39
CA PRO A 120 -1.71 18.76 -0.95
C PRO A 120 -0.79 18.02 -1.94
N LYS A 121 0.54 18.18 -1.82
CA LYS A 121 1.53 17.49 -2.67
C LYS A 121 1.47 15.98 -2.41
N LEU A 122 1.45 15.59 -1.12
CA LEU A 122 1.29 14.19 -0.73
C LEU A 122 -0.06 13.64 -1.18
N ARG A 123 -1.15 14.41 -1.00
CA ARG A 123 -2.48 13.99 -1.46
C ARG A 123 -2.49 13.64 -2.93
N ALA A 124 -2.02 14.55 -3.80
CA ALA A 124 -2.00 14.33 -5.24
C ALA A 124 -1.17 13.08 -5.62
N ARG A 125 -0.04 12.87 -4.96
CA ARG A 125 0.84 11.72 -5.19
C ARG A 125 0.19 10.39 -4.77
N ILE A 126 -0.41 10.35 -3.57
CA ILE A 126 -1.07 9.14 -3.04
C ILE A 126 -2.37 8.83 -3.81
N GLU A 127 -3.07 9.84 -4.32
CA GLU A 127 -4.25 9.64 -5.16
C GLU A 127 -3.91 8.85 -6.42
N GLN A 128 -2.85 9.22 -7.14
CA GLN A 128 -2.39 8.50 -8.34
C GLN A 128 -2.05 7.03 -8.03
N THR A 129 -1.29 6.80 -6.97
CA THR A 129 -0.89 5.44 -6.59
C THR A 129 -2.08 4.60 -6.10
N THR A 130 -3.03 5.23 -5.40
CA THR A 130 -4.25 4.56 -4.95
C THR A 130 -5.15 4.16 -6.13
N GLN A 131 -5.28 5.02 -7.15
CA GLN A 131 -6.02 4.71 -8.37
C GLN A 131 -5.37 3.54 -9.12
N ARG A 132 -4.02 3.52 -9.21
CA ARG A 132 -3.27 2.40 -9.81
C ARG A 132 -3.54 1.09 -9.05
N LEU A 133 -3.41 1.09 -7.72
CA LEU A 133 -3.69 -0.09 -6.88
C LEU A 133 -5.14 -0.57 -7.07
N PHE A 134 -6.09 0.35 -7.07
CA PHE A 134 -7.49 -0.01 -7.26
C PHE A 134 -7.76 -0.66 -8.62
N ALA A 135 -7.21 -0.10 -9.69
CA ALA A 135 -7.35 -0.66 -11.04
C ALA A 135 -6.75 -2.07 -11.15
N LEU A 136 -5.58 -2.27 -10.54
CA LEU A 136 -4.91 -3.55 -10.46
C LEU A 136 -5.74 -4.58 -9.68
N THR A 137 -6.22 -4.22 -8.51
CA THR A 137 -7.07 -5.08 -7.67
C THR A 137 -8.37 -5.43 -8.38
N LEU A 138 -8.99 -4.45 -9.07
CA LEU A 138 -10.20 -4.68 -9.85
C LEU A 138 -9.98 -5.71 -10.97
N LYS A 139 -8.86 -5.62 -11.70
CA LYS A 139 -8.51 -6.61 -12.74
C LYS A 139 -8.34 -8.01 -12.14
N VAL A 140 -7.66 -8.14 -11.00
CA VAL A 140 -7.46 -9.42 -10.30
C VAL A 140 -8.81 -10.02 -9.86
N VAL A 141 -9.67 -9.22 -9.24
CA VAL A 141 -11.00 -9.65 -8.77
C VAL A 141 -11.88 -10.08 -9.95
N ALA A 142 -11.88 -9.31 -11.04
CA ALA A 142 -12.66 -9.64 -12.23
C ALA A 142 -12.16 -10.93 -12.93
N ASN A 143 -10.87 -11.22 -12.90
CA ASN A 143 -10.30 -12.44 -13.47
C ASN A 143 -10.58 -13.68 -12.61
N ALA A 144 -10.71 -13.51 -11.29
CA ALA A 144 -11.06 -14.59 -10.37
C ALA A 144 -12.55 -15.01 -10.47
N ASP A 145 -13.41 -14.14 -10.99
CA ASP A 145 -14.83 -14.44 -11.19
C ASP A 145 -15.10 -15.05 -12.57
N LYS A 146 -15.58 -16.31 -12.58
CA LYS A 146 -15.90 -17.06 -13.81
C LYS A 146 -17.20 -16.62 -14.47
N SER A 147 -18.13 -16.05 -13.70
CA SER A 147 -19.54 -15.93 -14.10
C SER A 147 -19.91 -14.56 -14.66
N ALA A 148 -19.14 -13.51 -14.39
CA ALA A 148 -19.60 -12.15 -14.55
C ALA A 148 -18.95 -11.39 -15.72
N GLU A 149 -19.72 -10.45 -16.23
CA GLU A 149 -19.20 -9.35 -17.05
C GLU A 149 -18.11 -8.57 -16.29
N PRO A 150 -16.99 -8.21 -16.95
CA PRO A 150 -15.96 -7.42 -16.28
C PRO A 150 -16.51 -6.08 -15.76
N ASN A 151 -16.04 -5.66 -14.59
CA ASN A 151 -16.37 -4.35 -13.99
C ASN A 151 -17.82 -4.17 -13.50
N THR A 152 -18.46 -5.23 -13.00
CA THR A 152 -19.73 -5.08 -12.28
C THR A 152 -19.57 -4.23 -11.02
N SER A 153 -20.69 -3.69 -10.51
CA SER A 153 -20.66 -2.94 -9.23
C SER A 153 -20.09 -3.76 -8.09
N ASN A 154 -20.35 -5.07 -8.07
CA ASN A 154 -19.82 -5.98 -7.06
C ASN A 154 -18.28 -6.08 -7.13
N HIS A 155 -17.69 -6.23 -8.31
CA HIS A 155 -16.23 -6.26 -8.47
C HIS A 155 -15.57 -5.00 -7.93
N ARG A 156 -16.16 -3.82 -8.19
CA ARG A 156 -15.63 -2.54 -7.69
C ARG A 156 -15.67 -2.45 -6.17
N VAL A 157 -16.77 -2.91 -5.55
CA VAL A 157 -16.89 -2.94 -4.08
C VAL A 157 -15.89 -3.92 -3.48
N VAL A 158 -15.79 -5.12 -4.02
CA VAL A 158 -14.79 -6.11 -3.57
C VAL A 158 -13.37 -5.58 -3.72
N ALA A 159 -13.03 -4.96 -4.86
CA ALA A 159 -11.71 -4.38 -5.06
C ALA A 159 -11.40 -3.27 -4.03
N LEU A 160 -12.39 -2.44 -3.69
CA LEU A 160 -12.24 -1.43 -2.63
C LEU A 160 -12.00 -2.09 -1.26
N MET A 161 -12.77 -3.13 -0.92
CA MET A 161 -12.60 -3.88 0.33
C MET A 161 -11.19 -4.49 0.42
N VAL A 162 -10.76 -5.20 -0.63
CA VAL A 162 -9.42 -5.82 -0.69
C VAL A 162 -8.32 -4.76 -0.57
N SER A 163 -8.44 -3.63 -1.27
CA SER A 163 -7.46 -2.54 -1.20
C SER A 163 -7.40 -1.89 0.20
N SER A 164 -8.45 -2.05 1.01
CA SER A 164 -8.56 -1.46 2.35
C SER A 164 -8.19 -2.42 3.48
N LEU A 165 -7.88 -3.68 3.20
CA LEU A 165 -7.60 -4.70 4.23
C LEU A 165 -6.49 -4.31 5.21
N ASN A 166 -5.47 -3.58 4.73
CA ASN A 166 -4.37 -3.11 5.59
C ASN A 166 -4.84 -2.23 6.76
N LEU A 167 -5.97 -1.50 6.60
CA LEU A 167 -6.53 -0.69 7.69
C LEU A 167 -7.29 -1.55 8.71
N ILE A 168 -7.87 -2.66 8.27
CA ILE A 168 -8.56 -3.62 9.15
C ILE A 168 -7.57 -4.23 10.14
N PHE A 169 -6.33 -4.50 9.71
CA PHE A 169 -5.32 -5.13 10.55
C PHE A 169 -4.86 -4.25 11.73
N ILE A 170 -4.84 -2.93 11.56
CA ILE A 170 -4.57 -2.00 12.67
C ILE A 170 -5.62 -2.19 13.78
N ASN A 171 -6.88 -2.30 13.40
CA ASN A 171 -7.97 -2.49 14.37
C ASN A 171 -7.83 -3.84 15.09
N ASN A 172 -7.43 -4.92 14.38
CA ASN A 172 -7.23 -6.23 15.01
C ASN A 172 -6.19 -6.18 16.13
N ASP A 173 -5.11 -5.43 15.92
CA ASP A 173 -4.06 -5.24 16.95
C ASP A 173 -4.57 -4.55 18.23
N LEU A 174 -5.56 -3.66 18.08
CA LEU A 174 -6.15 -2.94 19.21
C LEU A 174 -7.18 -3.75 19.99
N LEU A 175 -7.58 -4.94 19.50
CA LEU A 175 -8.60 -5.78 20.16
C LEU A 175 -8.07 -6.58 21.38
N GLY A 176 -6.77 -6.58 21.63
CA GLY A 176 -6.18 -7.33 22.75
C GLY A 176 -6.53 -8.82 22.71
N ASP A 177 -7.20 -9.34 23.76
CA ASP A 177 -7.58 -10.76 23.85
C ASP A 177 -8.72 -11.16 22.89
N HIS A 178 -9.35 -10.18 22.23
CA HIS A 178 -10.42 -10.42 21.25
C HIS A 178 -9.91 -10.45 19.80
N ARG A 179 -8.60 -10.56 19.60
CA ARG A 179 -7.99 -10.61 18.26
C ARG A 179 -8.56 -11.74 17.43
N ILE A 180 -8.89 -11.40 16.19
CA ILE A 180 -9.28 -12.39 15.18
C ILE A 180 -8.02 -13.14 14.74
N THR A 181 -8.11 -14.47 14.73
CA THR A 181 -7.04 -15.33 14.24
C THR A 181 -6.98 -15.35 12.72
N ASP A 182 -5.83 -15.71 12.15
CA ASP A 182 -5.68 -15.88 10.70
C ASP A 182 -6.62 -16.94 10.14
N ALA A 183 -6.91 -17.99 10.93
CA ALA A 183 -7.83 -19.04 10.52
C ALA A 183 -9.29 -18.56 10.45
N GLU A 184 -9.76 -17.80 11.44
CA GLU A 184 -11.11 -17.19 11.42
C GLU A 184 -11.26 -16.22 10.25
N TYR A 185 -10.26 -15.36 10.05
CA TYR A 185 -10.24 -14.39 8.96
C TYR A 185 -10.29 -15.07 7.59
N THR A 186 -9.42 -16.06 7.37
CA THR A 186 -9.36 -16.82 6.10
C THR A 186 -10.66 -17.59 5.85
N SER A 187 -11.23 -18.20 6.88
CA SER A 187 -12.51 -18.93 6.80
C SER A 187 -13.66 -17.98 6.42
N PHE A 188 -13.72 -16.81 7.04
CA PHE A 188 -14.71 -15.79 6.71
C PHE A 188 -14.57 -15.32 5.26
N LEU A 189 -13.36 -14.99 4.81
CA LEU A 189 -13.13 -14.54 3.44
C LEU A 189 -13.54 -15.62 2.41
N LYS A 190 -13.20 -16.89 2.64
CA LYS A 190 -13.65 -18.00 1.77
C LYS A 190 -15.17 -18.06 1.67
N ALA A 191 -15.87 -17.99 2.79
CA ALA A 191 -17.33 -18.00 2.80
C ALA A 191 -17.93 -16.79 2.09
N PHE A 192 -17.36 -15.59 2.33
CA PHE A 192 -17.79 -14.34 1.70
C PHE A 192 -17.63 -14.39 0.18
N PHE A 193 -16.44 -14.70 -0.33
CA PHE A 193 -16.21 -14.76 -1.78
C PHE A 193 -17.03 -15.86 -2.47
N ASN A 194 -17.23 -17.02 -1.83
CA ASN A 194 -18.08 -18.08 -2.38
C ASN A 194 -19.56 -17.64 -2.44
N SER A 195 -20.00 -16.75 -1.56
CA SER A 195 -21.35 -16.21 -1.60
C SER A 195 -21.59 -15.24 -2.76
N LEU A 196 -20.53 -14.60 -3.26
CA LEU A 196 -20.60 -13.66 -4.39
C LEU A 196 -20.67 -14.38 -5.75
N GLN A 197 -20.34 -15.67 -5.79
CA GLN A 197 -20.34 -16.49 -7.02
C GLN A 197 -21.69 -17.19 -7.27
N LYS A 198 -22.66 -17.00 -6.39
CA LYS A 198 -24.03 -17.52 -6.50
C LYS A 198 -24.99 -16.46 -7.05
#